data_719a0a8aa40026f1eb346c25c77f2783
#
_entry.id   719a0a8aa40026f1eb346c25c77f2783
#
_cell.length_a   1.000
_cell.length_b   1.000
_cell.length_c   1.000
_cell.angle_alpha   90.00
_cell.angle_beta   90.00
_cell.angle_gamma   90.00
#
_symmetry.space_group_name_H-M   'P 1'
#
loop_
_entity.id
_entity.type
_entity.pdbx_description
1 polymer ?
#
loop_
_entity_poly.entity_id
_entity_poly.type
_entity_poly.pdbx_seq_one_letter_code
_entity_poly.pdbx_strand_id
1 'polypeptide(L)'
;MSKYCLLYFLFFTFCMSIFSCKKDSFITSSNARLSTDIDSLKYDTVFTSVGSITQSFKIRNDNDQKLLLGNVKLMGGTASSFTININGIAAPEVTNIEIAAEDSMYVFVTVNIDPSLD
;
A
#
# COMPACT_ATOMS: atom_id res chain seq x y z
N MET A 1 35.71 -28.21 -34.92
CA MET A 1 35.63 -26.86 -34.35
C MET A 1 34.24 -26.31 -34.41
N SER A 2 33.51 -26.44 -35.51
CA SER A 2 32.15 -25.90 -35.65
C SER A 2 31.10 -26.57 -34.77
N LYS A 3 31.28 -27.81 -34.38
CA LYS A 3 30.32 -28.54 -33.52
C LYS A 3 30.25 -27.96 -32.11
N TYR A 4 31.37 -27.53 -31.58
CA TYR A 4 31.43 -26.97 -30.22
C TYR A 4 30.90 -25.55 -30.16
N CYS A 5 31.11 -24.77 -31.22
CA CYS A 5 30.53 -23.42 -31.30
C CYS A 5 29.01 -23.45 -31.30
N LEU A 6 28.42 -24.41 -31.99
CA LEU A 6 26.95 -24.57 -32.01
C LEU A 6 26.42 -24.98 -30.64
N LEU A 7 27.14 -25.88 -29.96
CA LEU A 7 26.77 -26.32 -28.62
C LEU A 7 26.82 -25.17 -27.61
N TYR A 8 27.85 -24.36 -27.63
CA TYR A 8 27.99 -23.18 -26.77
C TYR A 8 26.94 -22.14 -27.10
N PHE A 9 26.63 -21.96 -28.35
CA PHE A 9 25.59 -21.02 -28.76
C PHE A 9 24.19 -21.46 -28.27
N LEU A 10 23.89 -22.75 -28.39
CA LEU A 10 22.66 -23.33 -27.88
C LEU A 10 22.55 -23.20 -26.35
N PHE A 11 23.63 -23.47 -25.65
CA PHE A 11 23.69 -23.34 -24.20
C PHE A 11 23.50 -21.89 -23.76
N PHE A 12 24.15 -20.96 -24.47
CA PHE A 12 23.99 -19.53 -24.18
C PHE A 12 22.57 -19.03 -24.41
N THR A 13 21.94 -19.48 -25.50
CA THR A 13 20.54 -19.14 -25.81
C THR A 13 19.58 -19.70 -24.75
N PHE A 14 19.85 -20.91 -24.28
CA PHE A 14 19.05 -21.54 -23.22
C PHE A 14 19.16 -20.78 -21.90
N CYS A 15 20.35 -20.33 -21.54
CA CYS A 15 20.55 -19.53 -20.33
C CYS A 15 19.83 -18.21 -20.38
N MET A 16 19.71 -17.58 -21.54
CA MET A 16 18.98 -16.32 -21.71
C MET A 16 17.47 -16.48 -21.52
N SER A 17 16.93 -17.66 -21.83
CA SER A 17 15.48 -17.89 -21.67
C SER A 17 15.03 -18.09 -20.22
N ILE A 18 15.98 -18.29 -19.29
CA ILE A 18 15.64 -18.45 -17.86
C ILE A 18 15.34 -17.12 -17.17
N PHE A 19 15.78 -16.02 -17.75
CA PHE A 19 15.47 -14.67 -17.24
C PHE A 19 14.06 -14.24 -17.70
N SER A 20 13.05 -15.01 -17.35
CA SER A 20 11.69 -14.54 -17.54
C SER A 20 11.42 -13.48 -16.48
N CYS A 21 11.12 -12.28 -16.93
CA CYS A 21 10.73 -11.18 -16.05
C CYS A 21 9.55 -11.61 -15.17
N LYS A 22 9.68 -11.43 -13.87
CA LYS A 22 8.53 -11.48 -12.98
C LYS A 22 7.51 -10.48 -13.51
N LYS A 23 6.28 -10.93 -13.65
CA LYS A 23 5.20 -10.06 -14.12
C LYS A 23 5.05 -8.91 -13.14
N ASP A 24 5.44 -7.74 -13.58
CA ASP A 24 5.30 -6.49 -12.83
C ASP A 24 3.90 -5.89 -13.05
N SER A 25 2.92 -6.76 -13.32
CA SER A 25 1.56 -6.33 -13.59
C SER A 25 0.72 -6.33 -12.33
N PHE A 26 -0.20 -5.38 -12.25
CA PHE A 26 -1.18 -5.30 -11.19
C PHE A 26 -2.21 -6.41 -11.30
N ILE A 27 -2.83 -6.75 -10.16
CA ILE A 27 -3.93 -7.69 -10.13
C ILE A 27 -5.12 -7.08 -10.85
N THR A 28 -5.67 -7.84 -11.80
CA THR A 28 -6.91 -7.47 -12.49
C THR A 28 -8.08 -8.37 -12.10
N SER A 29 -7.82 -9.38 -11.27
CA SER A 29 -8.83 -10.34 -10.83
C SER A 29 -9.79 -9.72 -9.82
N SER A 30 -11.08 -10.07 -9.93
CA SER A 30 -12.08 -9.71 -8.94
C SER A 30 -11.88 -10.43 -7.60
N ASN A 31 -10.99 -11.42 -7.54
CA ASN A 31 -10.67 -12.19 -6.34
C ASN A 31 -9.51 -11.58 -5.55
N ALA A 32 -9.10 -10.36 -5.87
CA ALA A 32 -8.05 -9.67 -5.15
C ALA A 32 -8.41 -9.53 -3.67
N ARG A 33 -7.45 -9.85 -2.80
CA ARG A 33 -7.64 -9.85 -1.36
C ARG A 33 -6.90 -8.70 -0.72
N LEU A 34 -7.58 -8.04 0.18
CA LEU A 34 -7.03 -6.95 0.97
C LEU A 34 -7.46 -7.16 2.41
N SER A 35 -6.53 -6.99 3.34
CA SER A 35 -6.83 -7.10 4.76
C SER A 35 -6.22 -5.93 5.52
N THR A 36 -6.73 -5.73 6.72
CA THR A 36 -6.17 -4.77 7.68
C THR A 36 -5.82 -5.51 8.96
N ASP A 37 -4.80 -5.05 9.66
CA ASP A 37 -4.38 -5.67 10.92
C ASP A 37 -5.36 -5.39 12.06
N ILE A 38 -6.15 -4.33 11.95
CA ILE A 38 -7.21 -3.98 12.92
C ILE A 38 -8.46 -3.53 12.18
N ASP A 39 -9.61 -3.73 12.81
CA ASP A 39 -10.90 -3.35 12.23
C ASP A 39 -11.26 -1.91 12.54
N SER A 40 -10.78 -1.37 13.65
CA SER A 40 -11.12 -0.04 14.09
C SER A 40 -10.00 0.57 14.92
N LEU A 41 -9.85 1.88 14.81
CA LEU A 41 -8.99 2.68 15.67
C LEU A 41 -9.83 3.31 16.76
N LYS A 42 -9.38 3.13 17.99
CA LYS A 42 -10.06 3.74 19.15
C LYS A 42 -9.17 4.84 19.72
N TYR A 43 -9.74 6.02 19.77
CA TYR A 43 -9.12 7.15 20.42
C TYR A 43 -9.81 7.31 21.79
N ASP A 44 -9.11 6.89 22.82
CA ASP A 44 -9.60 7.07 24.19
C ASP A 44 -9.64 8.56 24.52
N THR A 45 -9.95 8.91 25.75
CA THR A 45 -10.10 10.30 26.18
C THR A 45 -9.06 11.20 25.56
N VAL A 46 -9.49 12.13 24.71
CA VAL A 46 -8.62 13.07 24.03
C VAL A 46 -8.80 14.42 24.73
N PHE A 47 -7.72 14.91 25.32
CA PHE A 47 -7.73 16.21 26.01
C PHE A 47 -7.45 17.32 25.01
N THR A 48 -8.24 18.38 25.07
CA THR A 48 -8.09 19.54 24.19
C THR A 48 -6.71 20.21 24.31
N SER A 49 -6.04 20.02 25.44
CA SER A 49 -4.69 20.55 25.66
C SER A 49 -3.61 19.82 24.89
N VAL A 50 -3.87 18.63 24.36
CA VAL A 50 -2.85 17.83 23.66
C VAL A 50 -2.72 18.23 22.19
N GLY A 51 -3.79 18.75 21.58
CA GLY A 51 -3.79 19.24 20.20
C GLY A 51 -4.03 18.16 19.16
N SER A 52 -3.28 17.08 19.14
CA SER A 52 -3.51 16.00 18.17
C SER A 52 -2.97 14.68 18.68
N ILE A 53 -3.60 13.58 18.25
CA ILE A 53 -3.15 12.22 18.53
C ILE A 53 -3.16 11.44 17.23
N THR A 54 -2.07 10.72 16.97
CA THR A 54 -1.92 9.90 15.78
C THR A 54 -1.88 8.42 16.14
N GLN A 55 -2.67 7.63 15.45
CA GLN A 55 -2.60 6.17 15.49
C GLN A 55 -2.40 5.63 14.08
N SER A 56 -2.04 4.36 13.96
CA SER A 56 -1.78 3.76 12.66
C SER A 56 -2.37 2.37 12.57
N PHE A 57 -2.65 1.96 11.34
CA PHE A 57 -2.97 0.58 11.02
C PHE A 57 -2.29 0.21 9.70
N LYS A 58 -2.25 -1.08 9.40
CA LYS A 58 -1.66 -1.57 8.16
C LYS A 58 -2.74 -2.04 7.21
N ILE A 59 -2.58 -1.69 5.94
CA ILE A 59 -3.29 -2.34 4.84
C ILE A 59 -2.35 -3.37 4.26
N ARG A 60 -2.80 -4.61 4.14
CA ARG A 60 -1.99 -5.70 3.65
C ARG A 60 -2.51 -6.21 2.33
N ASN A 61 -1.60 -6.39 1.39
CA ASN A 61 -1.87 -7.08 0.13
C ASN A 61 -1.63 -8.57 0.34
N ASP A 62 -2.71 -9.36 0.42
CA ASP A 62 -2.64 -10.81 0.65
C ASP A 62 -2.52 -11.61 -0.65
N ASN A 63 -2.12 -10.97 -1.73
CA ASN A 63 -2.00 -11.57 -3.06
C ASN A 63 -0.54 -11.77 -3.43
N ASP A 64 -0.30 -12.65 -4.36
CA ASP A 64 1.03 -12.92 -4.91
C ASP A 64 1.43 -11.95 -6.04
N GLN A 65 0.62 -10.95 -6.30
CA GLN A 65 0.86 -9.90 -7.29
C GLN A 65 0.72 -8.53 -6.65
N LYS A 66 1.32 -7.55 -7.29
CA LYS A 66 1.22 -6.15 -6.92
C LYS A 66 -0.24 -5.67 -7.01
N LEU A 67 -0.68 -4.93 -6.01
CA LEU A 67 -2.04 -4.40 -5.93
C LEU A 67 -2.01 -2.89 -6.06
N LEU A 68 -2.91 -2.36 -6.89
CA LEU A 68 -3.13 -0.93 -7.00
C LEU A 68 -4.45 -0.57 -6.32
N LEU A 69 -4.37 0.21 -5.26
CA LEU A 69 -5.55 0.81 -4.65
C LEU A 69 -5.91 2.08 -5.42
N GLY A 70 -7.12 2.12 -5.94
CA GLY A 70 -7.60 3.29 -6.69
C GLY A 70 -7.65 4.53 -5.83
N ASN A 71 -8.24 4.42 -4.66
CA ASN A 71 -8.23 5.49 -3.67
C ASN A 71 -8.42 4.95 -2.26
N VAL A 72 -7.88 5.71 -1.31
CA VAL A 72 -8.20 5.59 0.12
C VAL A 72 -8.61 6.97 0.56
N LYS A 73 -9.82 7.10 1.07
CA LYS A 73 -10.35 8.40 1.45
C LYS A 73 -10.98 8.38 2.82
N LEU A 74 -10.92 9.51 3.47
CA LEU A 74 -11.57 9.75 4.74
C LEU A 74 -13.01 10.18 4.47
N MET A 75 -13.96 9.45 5.04
CA MET A 75 -15.37 9.85 4.96
C MET A 75 -15.57 11.12 5.78
N GLY A 76 -16.23 12.11 5.18
CA GLY A 76 -16.34 13.45 5.74
C GLY A 76 -15.35 14.45 5.17
N GLY A 77 -14.27 13.99 4.53
CA GLY A 77 -13.32 14.86 3.83
C GLY A 77 -12.69 15.91 4.74
N THR A 78 -12.61 17.13 4.23
CA THR A 78 -12.00 18.25 4.97
C THR A 78 -12.84 18.74 6.17
N ALA A 79 -14.12 18.36 6.23
CA ALA A 79 -14.97 18.70 7.36
C ALA A 79 -14.74 17.79 8.57
N SER A 80 -14.01 16.68 8.38
CA SER A 80 -13.68 15.76 9.46
C SER A 80 -12.55 16.32 10.34
N SER A 81 -12.60 16.00 11.64
CA SER A 81 -11.50 16.29 12.56
C SER A 81 -10.32 15.33 12.39
N PHE A 82 -10.47 14.32 11.54
CA PHE A 82 -9.42 13.34 11.26
C PHE A 82 -8.70 13.68 9.97
N THR A 83 -7.43 13.34 9.91
CA THR A 83 -6.63 13.38 8.68
C THR A 83 -5.90 12.06 8.51
N ILE A 84 -5.69 11.66 7.26
CA ILE A 84 -4.93 10.45 6.96
C ILE A 84 -3.61 10.82 6.31
N ASN A 85 -2.59 9.99 6.53
CA ASN A 85 -1.29 10.10 5.89
C ASN A 85 -0.88 8.73 5.39
N ILE A 86 -0.65 8.62 4.10
CA ILE A 86 -0.21 7.40 3.44
C ILE A 86 1.00 7.75 2.59
N ASN A 87 2.12 7.04 2.78
CA ASN A 87 3.36 7.30 2.04
C ASN A 87 3.85 8.75 2.15
N GLY A 88 3.63 9.38 3.29
CA GLY A 88 4.03 10.77 3.48
C GLY A 88 3.06 11.80 2.89
N ILE A 89 1.97 11.36 2.27
CA ILE A 89 0.95 12.25 1.71
C ILE A 89 -0.16 12.42 2.72
N ALA A 90 -0.28 13.62 3.27
CA ALA A 90 -1.35 13.97 4.21
C ALA A 90 -2.48 14.65 3.42
N ALA A 91 -3.60 13.93 3.27
CA ALA A 91 -4.73 14.42 2.50
C ALA A 91 -6.00 13.65 2.90
N PRO A 92 -7.20 14.22 2.70
CA PRO A 92 -8.43 13.46 2.93
C PRO A 92 -8.61 12.29 1.96
N GLU A 93 -7.93 12.33 0.83
CA GLU A 93 -7.97 11.26 -0.17
C GLU A 93 -6.60 11.09 -0.82
N VAL A 94 -6.13 9.85 -0.87
CA VAL A 94 -4.88 9.48 -1.55
C VAL A 94 -5.23 8.47 -2.63
N THR A 95 -4.76 8.70 -3.85
CA THR A 95 -5.07 7.88 -5.02
C THR A 95 -3.84 7.13 -5.52
N ASN A 96 -4.07 6.05 -6.29
CA ASN A 96 -3.03 5.29 -6.97
C ASN A 96 -1.94 4.77 -6.03
N ILE A 97 -2.37 4.05 -5.00
CA ILE A 97 -1.45 3.49 -3.99
C ILE A 97 -1.06 2.08 -4.41
N GLU A 98 0.24 1.86 -4.63
CA GLU A 98 0.78 0.55 -4.94
C GLU A 98 1.23 -0.18 -3.68
N ILE A 99 0.81 -1.43 -3.56
CA ILE A 99 1.29 -2.32 -2.50
C ILE A 99 1.88 -3.56 -3.17
N ALA A 100 3.16 -3.83 -2.90
CA ALA A 100 3.85 -4.99 -3.44
C ALA A 100 3.19 -6.29 -2.98
N ALA A 101 3.45 -7.39 -3.70
CA ALA A 101 2.90 -8.70 -3.38
C ALA A 101 3.25 -9.09 -1.94
N GLU A 102 2.25 -9.54 -1.18
CA GLU A 102 2.40 -10.00 0.20
C GLU A 102 3.02 -8.98 1.15
N ASP A 103 2.96 -7.70 0.77
CA ASP A 103 3.49 -6.59 1.54
C ASP A 103 2.36 -5.79 2.18
N SER A 104 2.73 -4.84 3.01
CA SER A 104 1.79 -4.01 3.75
C SER A 104 2.23 -2.55 3.71
N MET A 105 1.27 -1.67 3.99
CA MET A 105 1.48 -0.24 4.01
C MET A 105 0.81 0.36 5.24
N TYR A 106 1.49 1.27 5.91
CA TYR A 106 0.93 1.97 7.06
C TYR A 106 0.03 3.11 6.63
N VAL A 107 -1.10 3.21 7.30
CA VAL A 107 -1.98 4.37 7.24
C VAL A 107 -1.96 5.03 8.60
N PHE A 108 -1.53 6.28 8.65
CA PHE A 108 -1.53 7.06 9.88
C PHE A 108 -2.80 7.90 9.91
N VAL A 109 -3.50 7.86 11.03
CA VAL A 109 -4.74 8.60 11.22
C VAL A 109 -4.54 9.53 12.42
N THR A 110 -4.68 10.82 12.18
CA THR A 110 -4.51 11.84 13.20
C THR A 110 -5.87 12.49 13.48
N VAL A 111 -6.22 12.56 14.75
CA VAL A 111 -7.35 13.39 15.18
C VAL A 111 -6.82 14.74 15.62
N ASN A 112 -7.35 15.79 15.01
CA ASN A 112 -7.01 17.17 15.35
C ASN A 112 -8.08 17.71 16.31
N ILE A 113 -7.62 18.19 17.44
CA ILE A 113 -8.50 18.74 18.46
C ILE A 113 -8.38 20.25 18.40
N ASP A 114 -9.53 20.90 18.18
CA ASP A 114 -9.58 22.35 18.21
C ASP A 114 -10.10 22.78 19.59
N PRO A 115 -9.26 23.38 20.42
CA PRO A 115 -9.66 23.78 21.77
C PRO A 115 -10.67 24.92 21.77
N SER A 116 -10.90 25.57 20.64
CA SER A 116 -11.89 26.63 20.51
C SER A 116 -13.32 26.10 20.26
N LEU A 117 -13.49 24.80 20.04
CA LEU A 117 -14.76 24.17 19.73
C LEU A 117 -15.40 23.48 20.93
N ASP A 118 -15.32 24.05 22.08
CA ASP A 118 -15.98 23.52 23.30
C ASP A 118 -17.53 23.66 23.22
#